data_b712412985bc9b7696c40c172f1a7994
#
_entry.id   b712412985bc9b7696c40c172f1a7994
#
_cell.length_a   1.000
_cell.length_b   1.000
_cell.length_c   1.000
_cell.angle_alpha   90.00
_cell.angle_beta   90.00
_cell.angle_gamma   90.00
#
_symmetry.space_group_name_H-M   'P 1'
#
loop_
_entity.id
_entity.type
_entity.pdbx_description
1 polymer ?
#
loop_
_entity_poly.entity_id
_entity_poly.type
_entity_poly.pdbx_seq_one_letter_code
_entity_poly.pdbx_strand_id
1 'polypeptide(L)'
;MCTSFKISLSSAIIEKILLIFLLIFSYYITFKAGERGFFAFDQSIVFDGGFRIFSGQIPYKDFLIPFGPIVFCIQAVFFKIFGVNYFAYIFAAAFINLLATFLSYWLITILYPDRRYFGLISGLLTAVWFYPPFGTPWPDQTSFFFFLSGLFFIIYAILKELNPKLRLLIIFCSGVLIFLAFCSKQNVGLLILPLFVTLIIYNYRQNLRSLSSSLYSFLTGFLAGIIGFLLWIKNFSDMNNFIYYFLKLPANLGIKRLLTNWYYFLQEFKQEGLLSWRVGFFVVLVVLAFFIFSRLLKSSQRKEQNKNLIIANIISLYLIFFQIFFIYLTFNQPENGLSFNGIIFVVIFDFILKQLIRKNIWGVEAKILKIALLGGIGLCLVILGINVSLSRRVHDIFKDSRFPHYFNNIEQLKNLKWGNPTIIDGVEVKESDIVNLYRYLQAENRHFFIFPDFTIFYGLLNMPSPQPILWFHKGITYPEIYNSQLDNWLVQALESSHIEIVVLEEKSRINTKTRFNDFPQLRNYIFQNYRLIKKLRIFMIYLKSE
;
A
#
# COMPACT_ATOMS: atom_id res chain seq x y z
N MET A 1 -15.43 5.31 48.24
CA MET A 1 -15.18 6.14 47.07
C MET A 1 -13.71 6.29 46.68
N CYS A 2 -12.73 6.18 47.59
CA CYS A 2 -11.29 6.37 47.27
C CYS A 2 -10.57 5.21 46.53
N THR A 3 -11.06 3.97 46.64
CA THR A 3 -10.40 2.80 46.03
C THR A 3 -10.66 2.65 44.53
N SER A 4 -11.80 3.11 44.02
CA SER A 4 -12.12 3.06 42.59
C SER A 4 -11.31 4.07 41.76
N PHE A 5 -10.96 5.20 42.34
CA PHE A 5 -10.18 6.26 41.65
C PHE A 5 -8.71 5.88 41.47
N LYS A 6 -8.10 5.16 42.44
CA LYS A 6 -6.71 4.66 42.33
C LYS A 6 -6.56 3.56 41.27
N ILE A 7 -7.57 2.67 41.13
CA ILE A 7 -7.56 1.60 40.13
C ILE A 7 -7.69 2.18 38.71
N SER A 8 -8.49 3.24 38.52
CA SER A 8 -8.67 3.88 37.23
C SER A 8 -7.41 4.63 36.75
N LEU A 9 -6.68 5.27 37.67
CA LEU A 9 -5.44 5.98 37.33
C LEU A 9 -4.30 5.01 36.93
N SER A 10 -4.18 3.88 37.63
CA SER A 10 -3.21 2.84 37.30
C SER A 10 -3.52 2.16 35.95
N SER A 11 -4.79 1.91 35.64
CA SER A 11 -5.17 1.30 34.36
C SER A 11 -4.91 2.21 33.15
N ALA A 12 -5.10 3.53 33.30
CA ALA A 12 -4.80 4.50 32.26
C ALA A 12 -3.29 4.64 31.97
N ILE A 13 -2.47 4.51 33.02
CA ILE A 13 -0.99 4.52 32.87
C ILE A 13 -0.55 3.24 32.15
N ILE A 14 -1.06 2.07 32.56
CA ILE A 14 -0.76 0.79 31.90
C ILE A 14 -1.15 0.84 30.42
N GLU A 15 -2.32 1.36 30.08
CA GLU A 15 -2.77 1.51 28.70
C GLU A 15 -1.80 2.36 27.87
N LYS A 16 -1.34 3.51 28.39
CA LYS A 16 -0.37 4.36 27.71
C LYS A 16 0.98 3.66 27.49
N ILE A 17 1.46 2.93 28.49
CA ILE A 17 2.69 2.14 28.40
C ILE A 17 2.55 1.08 27.29
N LEU A 18 1.45 0.33 27.31
CA LEU A 18 1.15 -0.70 26.31
C LEU A 18 1.05 -0.09 24.90
N LEU A 19 0.48 1.10 24.77
CA LEU A 19 0.41 1.81 23.49
C LEU A 19 1.81 2.17 22.98
N ILE A 20 2.69 2.68 23.85
CA ILE A 20 4.07 3.00 23.46
C ILE A 20 4.79 1.73 22.97
N PHE A 21 4.71 0.63 23.71
CA PHE A 21 5.29 -0.66 23.28
C PHE A 21 4.69 -1.14 21.95
N LEU A 22 3.39 -0.99 21.76
CA LEU A 22 2.72 -1.35 20.53
C LEU A 22 3.22 -0.51 19.33
N LEU A 23 3.44 0.77 19.49
CA LEU A 23 3.97 1.65 18.45
C LEU A 23 5.44 1.30 18.11
N ILE A 24 6.26 1.03 19.11
CA ILE A 24 7.63 0.55 18.91
C ILE A 24 7.62 -0.80 18.18
N PHE A 25 6.76 -1.73 18.58
CA PHE A 25 6.59 -3.02 17.92
C PHE A 25 6.14 -2.86 16.46
N SER A 26 5.16 -1.98 16.19
CA SER A 26 4.67 -1.69 14.84
C SER A 26 5.77 -1.19 13.92
N TYR A 27 6.58 -0.25 14.40
CA TYR A 27 7.76 0.21 13.69
C TYR A 27 8.75 -0.93 13.44
N TYR A 28 9.12 -1.65 14.51
CA TYR A 28 10.12 -2.71 14.46
C TYR A 28 9.76 -3.84 13.49
N ILE A 29 8.52 -4.37 13.55
CA ILE A 29 8.12 -5.48 12.69
C ILE A 29 8.12 -5.09 11.20
N THR A 30 7.69 -3.86 10.88
CA THR A 30 7.71 -3.36 9.50
C THR A 30 9.13 -3.17 9.00
N PHE A 31 9.98 -2.57 9.82
CA PHE A 31 11.39 -2.39 9.49
C PHE A 31 12.08 -3.75 9.25
N LYS A 32 11.85 -4.73 10.14
CA LYS A 32 12.39 -6.10 10.00
C LYS A 32 11.84 -6.85 8.79
N ALA A 33 10.61 -6.62 8.40
CA ALA A 33 10.06 -7.15 7.17
C ALA A 33 10.71 -6.49 5.94
N GLY A 34 10.86 -5.15 5.95
CA GLY A 34 11.47 -4.39 4.87
C GLY A 34 12.94 -4.68 4.63
N GLU A 35 13.70 -5.06 5.68
CA GLU A 35 15.09 -5.49 5.55
C GLU A 35 15.28 -6.72 4.64
N ARG A 36 14.23 -7.54 4.43
CA ARG A 36 14.34 -8.89 3.85
C ARG A 36 14.07 -8.92 2.36
N GLY A 37 15.04 -9.40 1.61
CA GLY A 37 14.95 -9.69 0.19
C GLY A 37 15.05 -8.45 -0.69
N PHE A 38 15.64 -8.66 -1.85
CA PHE A 38 15.74 -7.66 -2.91
C PHE A 38 14.83 -8.07 -4.08
N PHE A 39 13.88 -7.19 -4.41
CA PHE A 39 12.96 -7.39 -5.53
C PHE A 39 13.10 -6.24 -6.53
N ALA A 40 13.68 -6.55 -7.67
CA ALA A 40 14.06 -5.55 -8.67
C ALA A 40 12.89 -4.68 -9.12
N PHE A 41 11.71 -5.28 -9.37
CA PHE A 41 10.53 -4.55 -9.85
C PHE A 41 9.96 -3.60 -8.78
N ASP A 42 9.25 -4.15 -7.79
CA ASP A 42 8.44 -3.35 -6.86
C ASP A 42 9.29 -2.42 -5.99
N GLN A 43 10.44 -2.90 -5.52
CA GLN A 43 11.35 -2.07 -4.71
C GLN A 43 12.07 -1.03 -5.56
N SER A 44 12.48 -1.37 -6.78
CA SER A 44 13.12 -0.42 -7.69
C SER A 44 12.18 0.72 -8.09
N ILE A 45 10.89 0.43 -8.33
CA ILE A 45 9.90 1.42 -8.77
C ILE A 45 9.78 2.58 -7.78
N VAL A 46 9.54 2.27 -6.49
CA VAL A 46 9.30 3.34 -5.52
C VAL A 46 10.62 3.97 -5.06
N PHE A 47 11.71 3.20 -5.04
CA PHE A 47 13.03 3.76 -4.76
C PHE A 47 13.45 4.74 -5.86
N ASP A 48 13.39 4.34 -7.14
CA ASP A 48 13.75 5.19 -8.28
C ASP A 48 12.78 6.39 -8.42
N GLY A 49 11.47 6.17 -8.32
CA GLY A 49 10.49 7.25 -8.38
C GLY A 49 10.68 8.30 -7.28
N GLY A 50 11.03 7.87 -6.06
CA GLY A 50 11.40 8.76 -4.94
C GLY A 50 12.71 9.51 -5.23
N PHE A 51 13.72 8.83 -5.78
CA PHE A 51 14.98 9.44 -6.17
C PHE A 51 14.80 10.47 -7.30
N ARG A 52 13.98 10.18 -8.32
CA ARG A 52 13.68 11.12 -9.40
C ARG A 52 13.08 12.42 -8.89
N ILE A 53 12.07 12.35 -8.01
CA ILE A 53 11.51 13.55 -7.38
C ILE A 53 12.55 14.26 -6.50
N PHE A 54 13.36 13.52 -5.74
CA PHE A 54 14.45 14.08 -4.94
C PHE A 54 15.47 14.83 -5.80
N SER A 55 15.79 14.33 -7.00
CA SER A 55 16.69 14.95 -7.97
C SER A 55 16.05 16.04 -8.84
N GLY A 56 14.77 16.36 -8.60
CA GLY A 56 14.07 17.46 -9.27
C GLY A 56 13.28 17.07 -10.53
N GLN A 57 13.20 15.77 -10.88
CA GLN A 57 12.36 15.32 -11.97
C GLN A 57 10.88 15.38 -11.60
N ILE A 58 10.04 15.71 -12.58
CA ILE A 58 8.60 15.99 -12.39
C ILE A 58 7.78 14.86 -13.00
N PRO A 59 6.87 14.21 -12.21
CA PRO A 59 5.94 13.22 -12.71
C PRO A 59 5.10 13.73 -13.88
N TYR A 60 4.84 12.86 -14.85
CA TYR A 60 4.10 13.10 -16.11
C TYR A 60 4.79 14.07 -17.10
N LYS A 61 5.88 14.72 -16.72
CA LYS A 61 6.74 15.50 -17.60
C LYS A 61 8.01 14.74 -17.95
N ASP A 62 8.81 14.42 -16.92
CA ASP A 62 10.10 13.77 -17.08
C ASP A 62 9.99 12.25 -17.00
N PHE A 63 8.95 11.74 -16.36
CA PHE A 63 8.64 10.31 -16.29
C PHE A 63 7.15 10.02 -16.08
N LEU A 64 6.72 8.86 -16.58
CA LEU A 64 5.33 8.43 -16.63
C LEU A 64 5.03 7.38 -15.56
N ILE A 65 3.87 7.50 -14.92
CA ILE A 65 3.41 6.58 -13.87
C ILE A 65 1.89 6.34 -14.00
N PRO A 66 1.42 5.09 -13.83
CA PRO A 66 0.00 4.74 -13.96
C PRO A 66 -0.80 4.97 -12.66
N PHE A 67 -0.23 5.58 -11.65
CA PHE A 67 -0.87 5.96 -10.39
C PHE A 67 -0.34 7.32 -9.93
N GLY A 68 -0.82 7.84 -8.80
CA GLY A 68 -0.42 9.19 -8.40
C GLY A 68 0.97 9.26 -7.75
N PRO A 69 1.57 10.44 -7.72
CA PRO A 69 2.96 10.63 -7.31
C PRO A 69 3.18 10.61 -5.79
N ILE A 70 2.14 10.52 -4.96
CA ILE A 70 2.21 10.75 -3.51
C ILE A 70 3.20 9.82 -2.81
N VAL A 71 3.23 8.52 -3.18
CA VAL A 71 4.19 7.58 -2.59
C VAL A 71 5.64 7.99 -2.86
N PHE A 72 5.92 8.50 -4.04
CA PHE A 72 7.25 8.99 -4.44
C PHE A 72 7.60 10.30 -3.76
N CYS A 73 6.62 11.22 -3.62
CA CYS A 73 6.82 12.46 -2.86
C CYS A 73 7.17 12.18 -1.41
N ILE A 74 6.47 11.23 -0.76
CA ILE A 74 6.79 10.82 0.60
C ILE A 74 8.21 10.24 0.65
N GLN A 75 8.56 9.34 -0.27
CA GLN A 75 9.88 8.74 -0.32
C GLN A 75 10.98 9.79 -0.55
N ALA A 76 10.76 10.77 -1.42
CA ALA A 76 11.69 11.87 -1.66
C ALA A 76 11.95 12.71 -0.40
N VAL A 77 10.92 12.93 0.44
CA VAL A 77 11.09 13.60 1.74
C VAL A 77 12.00 12.78 2.66
N PHE A 78 11.82 11.47 2.74
CA PHE A 78 12.69 10.61 3.55
C PHE A 78 14.12 10.56 2.98
N PHE A 79 14.30 10.56 1.68
CA PHE A 79 15.62 10.68 1.07
C PHE A 79 16.30 12.03 1.36
N LYS A 80 15.52 13.11 1.41
CA LYS A 80 16.04 14.43 1.76
C LYS A 80 16.53 14.51 3.22
N ILE A 81 15.88 13.76 4.13
CA ILE A 81 16.21 13.76 5.56
C ILE A 81 17.36 12.80 5.88
N PHE A 82 17.35 11.59 5.30
CA PHE A 82 18.24 10.48 5.69
C PHE A 82 19.23 10.06 4.59
N GLY A 83 19.23 10.76 3.44
CA GLY A 83 20.03 10.39 2.27
C GLY A 83 19.37 9.30 1.42
N VAL A 84 19.87 9.15 0.18
CA VAL A 84 19.39 8.14 -0.78
C VAL A 84 19.99 6.78 -0.44
N ASN A 85 19.31 6.02 0.38
CA ASN A 85 19.75 4.70 0.84
C ASN A 85 18.56 3.81 1.24
N TYR A 86 18.82 2.52 1.41
CA TYR A 86 17.82 1.53 1.74
C TYR A 86 17.22 1.71 3.15
N PHE A 87 17.99 2.27 4.09
CA PHE A 87 17.46 2.63 5.40
C PHE A 87 16.32 3.64 5.29
N ALA A 88 16.54 4.76 4.59
CA ALA A 88 15.52 5.78 4.38
C ALA A 88 14.28 5.21 3.68
N TYR A 89 14.49 4.24 2.79
CA TYR A 89 13.44 3.57 2.05
C TYR A 89 12.52 2.75 2.97
N ILE A 90 13.06 1.83 3.75
CA ILE A 90 12.26 0.98 4.65
C ILE A 90 11.76 1.76 5.88
N PHE A 91 12.49 2.79 6.30
CA PHE A 91 12.07 3.67 7.41
C PHE A 91 10.76 4.39 7.08
N ALA A 92 10.55 4.85 5.84
CA ALA A 92 9.31 5.49 5.41
C ALA A 92 8.10 4.55 5.62
N ALA A 93 8.20 3.28 5.21
CA ALA A 93 7.15 2.29 5.41
C ALA A 93 6.89 2.01 6.89
N ALA A 94 7.95 1.85 7.69
CA ALA A 94 7.86 1.58 9.12
C ALA A 94 7.22 2.76 9.90
N PHE A 95 7.54 3.98 9.52
CA PHE A 95 6.95 5.19 10.11
C PHE A 95 5.47 5.33 9.78
N ILE A 96 5.08 5.08 8.53
CA ILE A 96 3.66 5.09 8.13
C ILE A 96 2.89 3.99 8.88
N ASN A 97 3.47 2.79 9.06
CA ASN A 97 2.81 1.72 9.82
C ASN A 97 2.60 2.08 11.29
N LEU A 98 3.58 2.74 11.91
CA LEU A 98 3.46 3.26 13.27
C LEU A 98 2.26 4.23 13.36
N LEU A 99 2.16 5.19 12.43
CA LEU A 99 1.05 6.15 12.40
C LEU A 99 -0.29 5.46 12.12
N ALA A 100 -0.35 4.48 11.22
CA ALA A 100 -1.57 3.71 10.96
C ALA A 100 -2.02 2.91 12.18
N THR A 101 -1.08 2.31 12.92
CA THR A 101 -1.34 1.62 14.19
C THR A 101 -1.93 2.56 15.24
N PHE A 102 -1.36 3.76 15.38
CA PHE A 102 -1.87 4.79 16.27
C PHE A 102 -3.28 5.23 15.89
N LEU A 103 -3.54 5.49 14.60
CA LEU A 103 -4.86 5.87 14.11
C LEU A 103 -5.91 4.77 14.32
N SER A 104 -5.55 3.51 14.08
CA SER A 104 -6.42 2.36 14.31
C SER A 104 -6.77 2.21 15.81
N TYR A 105 -5.79 2.34 16.70
CA TYR A 105 -6.00 2.36 18.13
C TYR A 105 -6.97 3.47 18.53
N TRP A 106 -6.73 4.71 18.09
CA TRP A 106 -7.57 5.85 18.45
C TRP A 106 -8.98 5.75 17.87
N LEU A 107 -9.12 5.33 16.64
CA LEU A 107 -10.42 5.14 15.99
C LEU A 107 -11.31 4.19 16.79
N ILE A 108 -10.76 3.04 17.18
CA ILE A 108 -11.50 2.05 17.97
C ILE A 108 -11.78 2.54 19.41
N THR A 109 -10.85 3.26 20.02
CA THR A 109 -11.06 3.85 21.36
C THR A 109 -12.19 4.88 21.35
N ILE A 110 -12.37 5.65 20.26
CA ILE A 110 -13.49 6.58 20.09
C ILE A 110 -14.82 5.81 19.90
N LEU A 111 -14.79 4.73 19.12
CA LEU A 111 -15.99 3.90 18.88
C LEU A 111 -16.41 3.08 20.09
N TYR A 112 -15.46 2.68 20.93
CA TYR A 112 -15.69 1.85 22.14
C TYR A 112 -15.07 2.48 23.39
N PRO A 113 -15.59 3.63 23.88
CA PRO A 113 -14.97 4.39 24.97
C PRO A 113 -14.90 3.60 26.29
N ASP A 114 -15.87 2.70 26.53
CA ASP A 114 -15.93 1.86 27.73
C ASP A 114 -15.04 0.62 27.67
N ARG A 115 -14.38 0.38 26.51
CA ARG A 115 -13.57 -0.83 26.24
C ARG A 115 -12.28 -0.47 25.53
N ARG A 116 -11.46 0.35 26.15
CA ARG A 116 -10.23 0.88 25.55
C ARG A 116 -9.23 -0.18 25.09
N TYR A 117 -9.20 -1.34 25.74
CA TYR A 117 -8.38 -2.48 25.32
C TYR A 117 -8.71 -2.98 23.91
N PHE A 118 -9.89 -2.69 23.37
CA PHE A 118 -10.22 -2.94 21.97
C PHE A 118 -9.35 -2.12 21.01
N GLY A 119 -8.97 -0.90 21.41
CA GLY A 119 -8.02 -0.09 20.68
C GLY A 119 -6.65 -0.77 20.57
N LEU A 120 -6.15 -1.35 21.67
CA LEU A 120 -4.88 -2.09 21.68
C LEU A 120 -4.92 -3.32 20.77
N ILE A 121 -6.04 -4.08 20.79
CA ILE A 121 -6.22 -5.25 19.91
C ILE A 121 -6.24 -4.83 18.44
N SER A 122 -7.01 -3.79 18.11
CA SER A 122 -7.05 -3.26 16.74
C SER A 122 -5.70 -2.74 16.28
N GLY A 123 -5.01 -2.00 17.13
CA GLY A 123 -3.66 -1.51 16.86
C GLY A 123 -2.67 -2.66 16.65
N LEU A 124 -2.71 -3.72 17.45
CA LEU A 124 -1.82 -4.88 17.32
C LEU A 124 -2.02 -5.61 15.99
N LEU A 125 -3.26 -5.83 15.58
CA LEU A 125 -3.55 -6.43 14.28
C LEU A 125 -3.16 -5.50 13.13
N THR A 126 -3.37 -4.19 13.26
CA THR A 126 -2.89 -3.20 12.28
C THR A 126 -1.36 -3.20 12.20
N ALA A 127 -0.67 -3.27 13.33
CA ALA A 127 0.80 -3.30 13.38
C ALA A 127 1.41 -4.43 12.54
N VAL A 128 0.75 -5.59 12.48
CA VAL A 128 1.27 -6.78 11.76
C VAL A 128 0.70 -6.96 10.35
N TRP A 129 -0.45 -6.34 10.02
CA TRP A 129 -1.13 -6.56 8.75
C TRP A 129 -1.20 -5.34 7.83
N PHE A 130 -0.96 -4.13 8.33
CA PHE A 130 -1.13 -2.94 7.49
C PHE A 130 0.01 -2.79 6.48
N TYR A 131 1.24 -2.68 6.93
CA TYR A 131 2.42 -2.49 6.08
C TYR A 131 3.38 -3.69 6.05
N PRO A 132 3.59 -4.45 7.17
CA PRO A 132 4.64 -5.46 7.23
C PRO A 132 4.59 -6.54 6.15
N PRO A 133 3.42 -7.03 5.68
CA PRO A 133 3.38 -7.98 4.58
C PRO A 133 4.10 -7.48 3.32
N PHE A 134 4.05 -6.19 3.06
CA PHE A 134 4.81 -5.52 2.00
C PHE A 134 6.23 -5.15 2.44
N GLY A 135 6.38 -4.57 3.62
CA GLY A 135 7.64 -4.19 4.27
C GLY A 135 8.36 -2.99 3.65
N THR A 136 8.00 -2.57 2.43
CA THR A 136 8.61 -1.46 1.69
C THR A 136 7.52 -0.50 1.21
N PRO A 137 7.82 0.78 0.92
CA PRO A 137 6.83 1.76 0.44
C PRO A 137 6.09 1.28 -0.79
N TRP A 138 4.75 1.40 -0.76
CA TRP A 138 3.90 0.94 -1.85
C TRP A 138 2.65 1.82 -2.01
N PRO A 139 2.15 2.06 -3.23
CA PRO A 139 1.00 2.94 -3.48
C PRO A 139 -0.28 2.54 -2.74
N ASP A 140 -0.58 1.23 -2.63
CA ASP A 140 -1.79 0.74 -1.96
C ASP A 140 -1.78 1.11 -0.48
N GLN A 141 -0.70 0.77 0.25
CA GLN A 141 -0.57 1.05 1.67
C GLN A 141 -0.54 2.56 1.95
N THR A 142 0.07 3.34 1.06
CA THR A 142 0.04 4.81 1.15
C THR A 142 -1.39 5.33 1.00
N SER A 143 -2.16 4.80 0.05
CA SER A 143 -3.57 5.14 -0.13
C SER A 143 -4.42 4.71 1.07
N PHE A 144 -4.20 3.52 1.63
CA PHE A 144 -4.86 3.03 2.83
C PHE A 144 -4.57 3.88 4.06
N PHE A 145 -3.35 4.40 4.18
CA PHE A 145 -2.98 5.31 5.26
C PHE A 145 -3.77 6.62 5.22
N PHE A 146 -3.87 7.25 4.04
CA PHE A 146 -4.68 8.46 3.89
C PHE A 146 -6.17 8.19 4.09
N PHE A 147 -6.66 7.03 3.66
CA PHE A 147 -8.01 6.58 3.97
C PHE A 147 -8.25 6.48 5.47
N LEU A 148 -7.40 5.74 6.18
CA LEU A 148 -7.52 5.56 7.63
C LEU A 148 -7.44 6.90 8.37
N SER A 149 -6.59 7.82 7.91
CA SER A 149 -6.48 9.18 8.45
C SER A 149 -7.77 9.96 8.25
N GLY A 150 -8.32 9.93 7.03
CA GLY A 150 -9.61 10.56 6.73
C GLY A 150 -10.77 9.96 7.53
N LEU A 151 -10.78 8.63 7.67
CA LEU A 151 -11.78 7.91 8.48
C LEU A 151 -11.69 8.31 9.96
N PHE A 152 -10.50 8.42 10.51
CA PHE A 152 -10.29 8.92 11.86
C PHE A 152 -10.86 10.33 12.02
N PHE A 153 -10.55 11.24 11.10
CA PHE A 153 -11.02 12.65 11.16
C PHE A 153 -12.54 12.75 11.09
N ILE A 154 -13.18 12.02 10.17
CA ILE A 154 -14.65 12.07 10.05
C ILE A 154 -15.33 11.49 11.30
N ILE A 155 -14.82 10.38 11.85
CA ILE A 155 -15.37 9.77 13.07
C ILE A 155 -15.15 10.67 14.28
N TYR A 156 -13.98 11.31 14.38
CA TYR A 156 -13.70 12.29 15.42
C TYR A 156 -14.69 13.48 15.35
N ALA A 157 -14.94 14.02 14.16
CA ALA A 157 -15.87 15.12 13.94
C ALA A 157 -17.33 14.75 14.25
N ILE A 158 -17.72 13.48 14.02
CA ILE A 158 -19.09 12.97 14.24
C ILE A 158 -19.37 12.64 15.71
N LEU A 159 -18.38 12.10 16.43
CA LEU A 159 -18.59 11.53 17.76
C LEU A 159 -18.11 12.42 18.91
N LYS A 160 -17.25 13.41 18.63
CA LYS A 160 -16.78 14.34 19.66
C LYS A 160 -17.58 15.64 19.65
N GLU A 161 -17.78 16.18 20.84
CA GLU A 161 -18.37 17.52 20.99
C GLU A 161 -17.33 18.57 20.58
N LEU A 162 -17.59 19.19 19.44
CA LEU A 162 -16.73 20.21 18.84
C LEU A 162 -17.56 21.46 18.51
N ASN A 163 -16.92 22.61 18.58
CA ASN A 163 -17.55 23.79 18.04
C ASN A 163 -17.83 23.62 16.54
N PRO A 164 -18.90 24.24 15.98
CA PRO A 164 -19.31 24.00 14.58
C PRO A 164 -18.22 24.31 13.56
N LYS A 165 -17.41 25.37 13.76
CA LYS A 165 -16.34 25.76 12.84
C LYS A 165 -15.21 24.71 12.81
N LEU A 166 -14.75 24.25 13.97
CA LEU A 166 -13.70 23.23 14.07
C LEU A 166 -14.17 21.90 13.46
N ARG A 167 -15.43 21.51 13.73
CA ARG A 167 -16.05 20.31 13.15
C ARG A 167 -16.02 20.34 11.62
N LEU A 168 -16.48 21.45 11.01
CA LEU A 168 -16.47 21.62 9.57
C LEU A 168 -15.04 21.61 9.00
N LEU A 169 -14.08 22.24 9.68
CA LEU A 169 -12.67 22.19 9.27
C LEU A 169 -12.12 20.76 9.27
N ILE A 170 -12.41 19.96 10.30
CA ILE A 170 -11.97 18.56 10.37
C ILE A 170 -12.62 17.73 9.26
N ILE A 171 -13.90 17.97 8.95
CA ILE A 171 -14.61 17.32 7.85
C ILE A 171 -13.99 17.72 6.50
N PHE A 172 -13.64 18.99 6.30
CA PHE A 172 -12.90 19.46 5.14
C PHE A 172 -11.55 18.76 4.99
N CYS A 173 -10.76 18.70 6.05
CA CYS A 173 -9.48 17.97 6.06
C CYS A 173 -9.66 16.48 5.72
N SER A 174 -10.75 15.86 6.18
CA SER A 174 -11.09 14.48 5.80
C SER A 174 -11.29 14.35 4.27
N GLY A 175 -11.97 15.34 3.62
CA GLY A 175 -12.11 15.38 2.17
C GLY A 175 -10.76 15.46 1.44
N VAL A 176 -9.86 16.33 1.92
CA VAL A 176 -8.48 16.44 1.37
C VAL A 176 -7.72 15.12 1.51
N LEU A 177 -7.83 14.44 2.66
CA LEU A 177 -7.15 13.15 2.89
C LEU A 177 -7.67 12.05 1.95
N ILE A 178 -8.97 12.04 1.63
CA ILE A 178 -9.52 11.10 0.65
C ILE A 178 -9.04 11.43 -0.77
N PHE A 179 -8.88 12.69 -1.10
CA PHE A 179 -8.22 13.07 -2.35
C PHE A 179 -6.76 12.58 -2.40
N LEU A 180 -5.99 12.71 -1.31
CA LEU A 180 -4.62 12.16 -1.24
C LEU A 180 -4.60 10.62 -1.36
N ALA A 181 -5.60 9.93 -0.82
CA ALA A 181 -5.77 8.49 -1.05
C ALA A 181 -5.99 8.18 -2.54
N PHE A 182 -6.83 8.96 -3.23
CA PHE A 182 -7.05 8.85 -4.67
C PHE A 182 -5.78 9.16 -5.47
N CYS A 183 -5.03 10.21 -5.11
CA CYS A 183 -3.75 10.55 -5.72
C CYS A 183 -2.61 9.56 -5.39
N SER A 184 -2.76 8.73 -4.37
CA SER A 184 -1.83 7.61 -4.14
C SER A 184 -2.19 6.43 -5.02
N LYS A 185 -3.49 6.04 -5.06
CA LYS A 185 -4.03 5.00 -5.93
C LYS A 185 -5.51 5.21 -6.23
N GLN A 186 -5.85 5.39 -7.50
CA GLN A 186 -7.17 5.85 -7.95
C GLN A 186 -8.31 4.94 -7.52
N ASN A 187 -8.19 3.62 -7.73
CA ASN A 187 -9.22 2.65 -7.39
C ASN A 187 -9.54 2.62 -5.90
N VAL A 188 -8.54 2.77 -5.04
CA VAL A 188 -8.72 2.83 -3.59
C VAL A 188 -9.51 4.09 -3.21
N GLY A 189 -9.04 5.26 -3.65
CA GLY A 189 -9.69 6.53 -3.31
C GLY A 189 -11.14 6.62 -3.80
N LEU A 190 -11.47 6.08 -4.97
CA LEU A 190 -12.84 6.05 -5.49
C LEU A 190 -13.75 5.09 -4.71
N LEU A 191 -13.25 3.89 -4.41
CA LEU A 191 -14.02 2.89 -3.66
C LEU A 191 -14.37 3.34 -2.23
N ILE A 192 -13.61 4.26 -1.67
CA ILE A 192 -13.76 4.70 -0.29
C ILE A 192 -14.75 5.85 -0.13
N LEU A 193 -14.89 6.69 -1.14
CA LEU A 193 -15.71 7.90 -1.11
C LEU A 193 -17.15 7.66 -0.60
N PRO A 194 -17.87 6.60 -1.03
CA PRO A 194 -19.23 6.35 -0.57
C PRO A 194 -19.35 6.11 0.93
N LEU A 195 -18.32 5.55 1.61
CA LEU A 195 -18.34 5.37 3.05
C LEU A 195 -18.48 6.70 3.79
N PHE A 196 -17.70 7.71 3.39
CA PHE A 196 -17.69 9.02 4.02
C PHE A 196 -19.04 9.73 3.87
N VAL A 197 -19.59 9.69 2.65
CA VAL A 197 -20.93 10.21 2.37
C VAL A 197 -21.98 9.51 3.24
N THR A 198 -21.93 8.17 3.32
CA THR A 198 -22.85 7.38 4.15
C THR A 198 -22.75 7.74 5.63
N LEU A 199 -21.55 7.91 6.18
CA LEU A 199 -21.33 8.30 7.58
C LEU A 199 -21.89 9.70 7.87
N ILE A 200 -21.68 10.66 6.95
CA ILE A 200 -22.21 12.02 7.10
C ILE A 200 -23.74 11.98 7.04
N ILE A 201 -24.33 11.31 6.05
CA ILE A 201 -25.79 11.18 5.92
C ILE A 201 -26.38 10.53 7.16
N TYR A 202 -25.84 9.38 7.59
CA TYR A 202 -26.32 8.67 8.76
C TYR A 202 -26.33 9.57 10.00
N ASN A 203 -25.25 10.32 10.22
CA ASN A 203 -25.11 11.16 11.41
C ASN A 203 -26.01 12.38 11.44
N TYR A 204 -26.20 13.05 10.31
CA TYR A 204 -26.87 14.36 10.24
C TYR A 204 -28.25 14.30 9.59
N ARG A 205 -28.80 13.12 9.25
CA ARG A 205 -30.10 12.94 8.56
C ARG A 205 -31.29 13.65 9.20
N GLN A 206 -31.25 13.88 10.53
CA GLN A 206 -32.31 14.54 11.26
C GLN A 206 -32.21 16.08 11.25
N ASN A 207 -31.10 16.63 10.79
CA ASN A 207 -30.86 18.07 10.72
C ASN A 207 -30.27 18.41 9.34
N LEU A 208 -31.15 18.81 8.43
CA LEU A 208 -30.80 19.11 7.03
C LEU A 208 -29.74 20.20 6.90
N ARG A 209 -29.75 21.22 7.78
CA ARG A 209 -28.72 22.29 7.75
C ARG A 209 -27.34 21.75 8.12
N SER A 210 -27.27 20.90 9.15
CA SER A 210 -26.01 20.26 9.54
C SER A 210 -25.54 19.22 8.50
N LEU A 211 -26.48 18.51 7.88
CA LEU A 211 -26.19 17.57 6.80
C LEU A 211 -25.61 18.30 5.60
N SER A 212 -26.28 19.33 5.09
CA SER A 212 -25.82 20.08 3.92
C SER A 212 -24.46 20.75 4.17
N SER A 213 -24.26 21.40 5.32
CA SER A 213 -22.97 22.02 5.65
C SER A 213 -21.84 21.02 5.79
N SER A 214 -22.09 19.82 6.34
CA SER A 214 -21.08 18.77 6.47
C SER A 214 -20.73 18.14 5.13
N LEU A 215 -21.73 17.85 4.28
CA LEU A 215 -21.49 17.35 2.92
C LEU A 215 -20.74 18.39 2.08
N TYR A 216 -21.17 19.64 2.14
CA TYR A 216 -20.48 20.75 1.44
C TYR A 216 -19.02 20.86 1.89
N SER A 217 -18.76 20.85 3.20
CA SER A 217 -17.40 20.92 3.74
C SER A 217 -16.53 19.74 3.29
N PHE A 218 -17.06 18.51 3.30
CA PHE A 218 -16.35 17.33 2.81
C PHE A 218 -16.03 17.44 1.32
N LEU A 219 -17.03 17.78 0.51
CA LEU A 219 -16.88 17.88 -0.94
C LEU A 219 -15.93 19.03 -1.34
N THR A 220 -16.01 20.17 -0.65
CA THR A 220 -15.07 21.28 -0.91
C THR A 220 -13.65 20.92 -0.54
N GLY A 221 -13.42 20.13 0.52
CA GLY A 221 -12.10 19.61 0.86
C GLY A 221 -11.55 18.67 -0.24
N PHE A 222 -12.37 17.75 -0.73
CA PHE A 222 -12.01 16.86 -1.82
C PHE A 222 -11.72 17.63 -3.13
N LEU A 223 -12.60 18.59 -3.49
CA LEU A 223 -12.43 19.44 -4.67
C LEU A 223 -11.22 20.37 -4.56
N ALA A 224 -10.93 20.92 -3.38
CA ALA A 224 -9.73 21.72 -3.16
C ALA A 224 -8.46 20.93 -3.43
N GLY A 225 -8.43 19.66 -3.03
CA GLY A 225 -7.35 18.73 -3.39
C GLY A 225 -7.24 18.55 -4.91
N ILE A 226 -8.35 18.28 -5.60
CA ILE A 226 -8.38 18.14 -7.08
C ILE A 226 -7.86 19.43 -7.74
N ILE A 227 -8.39 20.59 -7.37
CA ILE A 227 -8.01 21.88 -7.97
C ILE A 227 -6.53 22.16 -7.75
N GLY A 228 -6.05 22.00 -6.51
CA GLY A 228 -4.64 22.21 -6.19
C GLY A 228 -3.71 21.29 -7.00
N PHE A 229 -4.09 20.01 -7.16
CA PHE A 229 -3.31 19.07 -7.95
C PHE A 229 -3.36 19.39 -9.46
N LEU A 230 -4.52 19.74 -10.01
CA LEU A 230 -4.63 20.13 -11.42
C LEU A 230 -3.87 21.41 -11.73
N LEU A 231 -3.87 22.39 -10.81
CA LEU A 231 -3.06 23.60 -10.94
C LEU A 231 -1.56 23.27 -10.93
N TRP A 232 -1.14 22.36 -10.07
CA TRP A 232 0.25 21.87 -10.06
C TRP A 232 0.62 21.18 -11.37
N ILE A 233 -0.22 20.28 -11.88
CA ILE A 233 0.00 19.61 -13.19
C ILE A 233 0.10 20.64 -14.31
N LYS A 234 -0.84 21.60 -14.36
CA LYS A 234 -0.86 22.64 -15.41
C LYS A 234 0.41 23.49 -15.44
N ASN A 235 0.96 23.83 -14.28
CA ASN A 235 2.09 24.76 -14.18
C ASN A 235 3.46 24.08 -14.28
N PHE A 236 3.58 22.82 -13.87
CA PHE A 236 4.88 22.15 -13.72
C PHE A 236 5.02 20.86 -14.53
N SER A 237 3.93 20.25 -14.98
CA SER A 237 3.92 18.93 -15.59
C SER A 237 3.30 18.96 -17.00
N ASP A 238 3.04 17.78 -17.60
CA ASP A 238 2.34 17.64 -18.88
C ASP A 238 0.91 17.11 -18.65
N MET A 239 -0.07 17.91 -19.07
CA MET A 239 -1.50 17.60 -18.89
C MET A 239 -1.94 16.39 -19.72
N ASN A 240 -1.42 16.21 -20.94
CA ASN A 240 -1.82 15.11 -21.81
C ASN A 240 -1.31 13.78 -21.27
N ASN A 241 -0.04 13.75 -20.85
CA ASN A 241 0.54 12.59 -20.18
C ASN A 241 -0.17 12.26 -18.88
N PHE A 242 -0.50 13.28 -18.06
CA PHE A 242 -1.28 13.09 -16.85
C PHE A 242 -2.65 12.45 -17.15
N ILE A 243 -3.43 13.02 -18.08
CA ILE A 243 -4.76 12.47 -18.43
C ILE A 243 -4.62 11.03 -18.95
N TYR A 244 -3.62 10.76 -19.78
CA TYR A 244 -3.46 9.44 -20.35
C TYR A 244 -3.00 8.41 -19.30
N TYR A 245 -1.88 8.67 -18.61
CA TYR A 245 -1.25 7.69 -17.73
C TYR A 245 -1.92 7.61 -16.35
N PHE A 246 -2.43 8.70 -15.81
CA PHE A 246 -3.10 8.69 -14.51
C PHE A 246 -4.58 8.32 -14.60
N LEU A 247 -5.30 8.68 -15.67
CA LEU A 247 -6.74 8.43 -15.78
C LEU A 247 -7.07 7.34 -16.78
N LYS A 248 -6.71 7.49 -18.07
CA LYS A 248 -7.19 6.61 -19.14
C LYS A 248 -6.61 5.21 -19.07
N LEU A 249 -5.30 5.08 -18.95
CA LEU A 249 -4.62 3.77 -18.93
C LEU A 249 -5.05 2.90 -17.74
N PRO A 250 -5.07 3.41 -16.48
CA PRO A 250 -5.58 2.64 -15.34
C PRO A 250 -7.08 2.34 -15.40
N ALA A 251 -7.89 3.24 -15.97
CA ALA A 251 -9.33 3.00 -16.15
C ALA A 251 -9.58 1.83 -17.10
N ASN A 252 -8.89 1.78 -18.25
CA ASN A 252 -8.97 0.68 -19.19
C ASN A 252 -8.56 -0.66 -18.56
N LEU A 253 -7.46 -0.66 -17.80
CA LEU A 253 -7.02 -1.84 -17.05
C LEU A 253 -8.06 -2.27 -16.00
N GLY A 254 -8.63 -1.30 -15.27
CA GLY A 254 -9.68 -1.56 -14.28
C GLY A 254 -10.93 -2.20 -14.89
N ILE A 255 -11.42 -1.67 -16.02
CA ILE A 255 -12.55 -2.23 -16.76
C ILE A 255 -12.23 -3.65 -17.24
N LYS A 256 -11.05 -3.86 -17.84
CA LYS A 256 -10.62 -5.19 -18.29
C LYS A 256 -10.62 -6.19 -17.12
N ARG A 257 -10.02 -5.84 -15.98
CA ARG A 257 -9.99 -6.69 -14.79
C ARG A 257 -11.38 -6.96 -14.22
N LEU A 258 -12.26 -5.99 -14.23
CA LEU A 258 -13.63 -6.12 -13.77
C LEU A 258 -14.40 -7.17 -14.60
N LEU A 259 -14.12 -7.24 -15.90
CA LEU A 259 -14.76 -8.18 -16.83
C LEU A 259 -14.10 -9.56 -16.88
N THR A 260 -12.81 -9.68 -16.56
CA THR A 260 -12.05 -10.92 -16.75
C THR A 260 -11.71 -11.67 -15.46
N ASN A 261 -11.55 -10.98 -14.33
CA ASN A 261 -11.06 -11.61 -13.11
C ASN A 261 -12.03 -12.64 -12.52
N TRP A 262 -13.34 -12.52 -12.75
CA TRP A 262 -14.30 -13.53 -12.35
C TRP A 262 -14.02 -14.91 -12.99
N TYR A 263 -13.51 -14.92 -14.23
CA TYR A 263 -13.13 -16.15 -14.92
C TYR A 263 -11.93 -16.81 -14.24
N TYR A 264 -10.91 -16.05 -13.88
CA TYR A 264 -9.77 -16.56 -13.13
C TYR A 264 -10.15 -17.06 -11.73
N PHE A 265 -11.07 -16.36 -11.06
CA PHE A 265 -11.64 -16.81 -9.79
C PHE A 265 -12.36 -18.15 -9.92
N LEU A 266 -13.16 -18.33 -10.97
CA LEU A 266 -13.86 -19.59 -11.24
C LEU A 266 -12.90 -20.71 -11.61
N GLN A 267 -11.83 -20.43 -12.36
CA GLN A 267 -10.80 -21.43 -12.66
C GLN A 267 -10.08 -21.88 -11.39
N GLU A 268 -9.67 -20.95 -10.54
CA GLU A 268 -9.02 -21.27 -9.27
C GLU A 268 -9.94 -22.07 -8.34
N PHE A 269 -11.24 -21.71 -8.29
CA PHE A 269 -12.23 -22.49 -7.56
C PHE A 269 -12.40 -23.91 -8.10
N LYS A 270 -12.40 -24.09 -9.43
CA LYS A 270 -12.49 -25.43 -10.05
C LYS A 270 -11.25 -26.30 -9.77
N GLN A 271 -10.08 -25.70 -9.68
CA GLN A 271 -8.83 -26.42 -9.46
C GLN A 271 -8.60 -26.77 -7.99
N GLU A 272 -8.81 -25.86 -7.08
CA GLU A 272 -8.45 -25.96 -5.66
C GLU A 272 -9.65 -25.89 -4.71
N GLY A 273 -10.84 -25.50 -5.21
CA GLY A 273 -12.05 -25.33 -4.41
C GLY A 273 -11.87 -24.25 -3.34
N LEU A 274 -12.42 -24.53 -2.15
CA LEU A 274 -12.28 -23.66 -0.97
C LEU A 274 -10.88 -23.74 -0.33
N LEU A 275 -10.03 -24.66 -0.76
CA LEU A 275 -8.64 -24.78 -0.28
C LEU A 275 -7.74 -23.72 -0.90
N SER A 276 -8.13 -23.14 -2.04
CA SER A 276 -7.48 -21.93 -2.54
C SER A 276 -7.54 -20.83 -1.48
N TRP A 277 -6.38 -20.29 -1.13
CA TRP A 277 -6.27 -19.21 -0.15
C TRP A 277 -7.13 -17.99 -0.54
N ARG A 278 -7.15 -17.63 -1.81
CA ARG A 278 -7.93 -16.51 -2.33
C ARG A 278 -9.43 -16.77 -2.31
N VAL A 279 -9.87 -17.93 -2.76
CA VAL A 279 -11.29 -18.32 -2.78
C VAL A 279 -11.83 -18.51 -1.37
N GLY A 280 -11.11 -19.24 -0.52
CA GLY A 280 -11.49 -19.45 0.87
C GLY A 280 -11.60 -18.14 1.64
N PHE A 281 -10.65 -17.23 1.46
CA PHE A 281 -10.68 -15.90 2.08
C PHE A 281 -11.88 -15.06 1.60
N PHE A 282 -12.17 -15.07 0.29
CA PHE A 282 -13.35 -14.41 -0.28
C PHE A 282 -14.65 -14.90 0.36
N VAL A 283 -14.82 -16.22 0.49
CA VAL A 283 -16.00 -16.82 1.12
C VAL A 283 -16.12 -16.39 2.58
N VAL A 284 -15.03 -16.39 3.33
CA VAL A 284 -15.02 -15.92 4.74
C VAL A 284 -15.48 -14.46 4.81
N LEU A 285 -14.99 -13.59 3.95
CA LEU A 285 -15.41 -12.18 3.93
C LEU A 285 -16.90 -12.03 3.60
N VAL A 286 -17.44 -12.79 2.66
CA VAL A 286 -18.88 -12.78 2.31
C VAL A 286 -19.73 -13.21 3.51
N VAL A 287 -19.33 -14.28 4.20
CA VAL A 287 -20.02 -14.75 5.42
C VAL A 287 -20.00 -13.68 6.52
N LEU A 288 -18.85 -13.04 6.73
CA LEU A 288 -18.71 -11.95 7.71
C LEU A 288 -19.56 -10.73 7.32
N ALA A 289 -19.62 -10.36 6.03
CA ALA A 289 -20.46 -9.28 5.53
C ALA A 289 -21.95 -9.56 5.83
N PHE A 290 -22.42 -10.75 5.48
CA PHE A 290 -23.80 -11.18 5.77
C PHE A 290 -24.11 -11.13 7.26
N PHE A 291 -23.18 -11.58 8.08
CA PHE A 291 -23.32 -11.57 9.54
C PHE A 291 -23.47 -10.12 10.10
N ILE A 292 -22.60 -9.19 9.69
CA ILE A 292 -22.67 -7.78 10.13
C ILE A 292 -23.92 -7.10 9.57
N PHE A 293 -24.30 -7.38 8.32
CA PHE A 293 -25.51 -6.85 7.69
C PHE A 293 -26.78 -7.30 8.47
N SER A 294 -26.88 -8.58 8.77
CA SER A 294 -27.99 -9.12 9.59
C SER A 294 -28.08 -8.44 10.96
N ARG A 295 -26.92 -8.10 11.52
CA ARG A 295 -26.84 -7.34 12.77
C ARG A 295 -27.36 -5.91 12.61
N LEU A 296 -27.00 -5.22 11.53
CA LEU A 296 -27.49 -3.87 11.26
C LEU A 296 -29.01 -3.84 11.11
N LEU A 297 -29.61 -4.81 10.40
CA LEU A 297 -31.06 -4.93 10.24
C LEU A 297 -31.77 -5.12 11.61
N LYS A 298 -31.31 -6.07 12.42
CA LYS A 298 -31.88 -6.31 13.78
C LYS A 298 -31.68 -5.12 14.69
N SER A 299 -30.63 -4.37 14.49
CA SER A 299 -30.31 -3.21 15.30
C SER A 299 -31.21 -2.01 14.95
N SER A 300 -31.58 -1.85 13.69
CA SER A 300 -32.48 -0.79 13.22
C SER A 300 -33.88 -0.86 13.84
N GLN A 301 -34.31 -2.02 14.34
CA GLN A 301 -35.61 -2.25 14.94
C GLN A 301 -35.69 -1.88 16.43
N ARG A 302 -34.57 -1.56 17.10
CA ARG A 302 -34.53 -1.25 18.53
C ARG A 302 -34.43 0.25 18.78
N LYS A 303 -35.37 0.80 19.59
CA LYS A 303 -35.49 2.25 19.91
C LYS A 303 -34.27 2.85 20.64
N GLU A 304 -33.53 2.07 21.41
CA GLU A 304 -32.33 2.53 22.14
C GLU A 304 -31.07 1.91 21.57
N GLN A 305 -30.44 2.58 20.63
CA GLN A 305 -29.18 2.10 20.09
C GLN A 305 -28.03 3.05 20.36
N ASN A 306 -26.92 2.44 20.82
CA ASN A 306 -25.65 3.12 20.90
C ASN A 306 -25.17 3.49 19.48
N LYS A 307 -25.21 4.79 19.16
CA LYS A 307 -24.81 5.39 17.88
C LYS A 307 -23.42 4.90 17.43
N ASN A 308 -22.48 4.80 18.37
CA ASN A 308 -21.11 4.35 18.09
C ASN A 308 -21.10 2.94 17.53
N LEU A 309 -21.95 2.06 18.04
CA LEU A 309 -22.05 0.67 17.60
C LEU A 309 -22.58 0.56 16.16
N ILE A 310 -23.55 1.40 15.78
CA ILE A 310 -24.06 1.42 14.41
C ILE A 310 -22.98 1.90 13.46
N ILE A 311 -22.30 2.98 13.80
CA ILE A 311 -21.18 3.51 13.02
C ILE A 311 -20.07 2.47 12.87
N ALA A 312 -19.69 1.77 13.94
CA ALA A 312 -18.70 0.69 13.89
C ALA A 312 -19.11 -0.44 12.93
N ASN A 313 -20.40 -0.84 12.93
CA ASN A 313 -20.91 -1.85 12.01
C ASN A 313 -20.93 -1.36 10.55
N ILE A 314 -21.30 -0.11 10.29
CA ILE A 314 -21.27 0.50 8.94
C ILE A 314 -19.83 0.47 8.41
N ILE A 315 -18.87 0.93 9.22
CA ILE A 315 -17.44 0.93 8.86
C ILE A 315 -16.98 -0.49 8.55
N SER A 316 -17.23 -1.45 9.42
CA SER A 316 -16.77 -2.83 9.24
C SER A 316 -17.38 -3.51 8.03
N LEU A 317 -18.69 -3.32 7.80
CA LEU A 317 -19.35 -3.85 6.62
C LEU A 317 -18.73 -3.29 5.35
N TYR A 318 -18.49 -1.97 5.33
CA TYR A 318 -17.87 -1.32 4.20
C TYR A 318 -16.44 -1.77 3.97
N LEU A 319 -15.64 -1.90 5.03
CA LEU A 319 -14.27 -2.40 4.94
C LEU A 319 -14.19 -3.83 4.40
N ILE A 320 -15.16 -4.69 4.76
CA ILE A 320 -15.26 -6.05 4.21
C ILE A 320 -15.56 -5.99 2.69
N PHE A 321 -16.55 -5.20 2.27
CA PHE A 321 -16.83 -5.01 0.85
C PHE A 321 -15.64 -4.41 0.09
N PHE A 322 -14.97 -3.44 0.71
CA PHE A 322 -13.75 -2.87 0.16
C PHE A 322 -12.66 -3.92 -0.06
N GLN A 323 -12.40 -4.79 0.93
CA GLN A 323 -11.42 -5.88 0.80
C GLN A 323 -11.81 -6.89 -0.27
N ILE A 324 -13.08 -7.30 -0.34
CA ILE A 324 -13.60 -8.18 -1.38
C ILE A 324 -13.32 -7.58 -2.77
N PHE A 325 -13.69 -6.31 -2.95
CA PHE A 325 -13.55 -5.63 -4.24
C PHE A 325 -12.08 -5.39 -4.59
N PHE A 326 -11.26 -5.05 -3.60
CA PHE A 326 -9.83 -4.83 -3.79
C PHE A 326 -9.12 -6.12 -4.25
N ILE A 327 -9.37 -7.25 -3.58
CA ILE A 327 -8.82 -8.56 -3.96
C ILE A 327 -9.30 -8.95 -5.35
N TYR A 328 -10.59 -8.76 -5.63
CA TYR A 328 -11.16 -9.05 -6.93
C TYR A 328 -10.52 -8.23 -8.05
N LEU A 329 -10.40 -6.92 -7.91
CA LEU A 329 -9.85 -6.02 -8.94
C LEU A 329 -8.34 -6.20 -9.15
N THR A 330 -7.59 -6.40 -8.07
CA THR A 330 -6.14 -6.51 -8.18
C THR A 330 -5.68 -7.92 -8.51
N PHE A 331 -6.47 -8.92 -8.16
CA PHE A 331 -6.13 -10.34 -8.20
C PHE A 331 -4.82 -10.66 -7.45
N ASN A 332 -4.47 -9.79 -6.50
CA ASN A 332 -3.30 -9.95 -5.64
C ASN A 332 -3.52 -11.01 -4.57
N GLN A 333 -2.47 -11.37 -3.87
CA GLN A 333 -2.55 -12.22 -2.69
C GLN A 333 -3.44 -11.55 -1.63
N PRO A 334 -4.29 -12.31 -0.90
CA PRO A 334 -5.21 -11.78 0.11
C PRO A 334 -4.53 -10.92 1.18
N GLU A 335 -3.27 -11.23 1.51
CA GLU A 335 -2.48 -10.51 2.51
C GLU A 335 -2.36 -9.01 2.22
N ASN A 336 -2.38 -8.61 0.96
CA ASN A 336 -2.35 -7.20 0.56
C ASN A 336 -3.64 -6.45 0.93
N GLY A 337 -4.76 -7.16 1.08
CA GLY A 337 -6.06 -6.59 1.45
C GLY A 337 -6.34 -6.58 2.95
N LEU A 338 -5.52 -7.23 3.78
CA LEU A 338 -5.80 -7.43 5.21
C LEU A 338 -5.48 -6.21 6.11
N SER A 339 -5.13 -5.08 5.53
CA SER A 339 -4.70 -3.87 6.26
C SER A 339 -5.70 -3.36 7.30
N PHE A 340 -6.99 -3.64 7.14
CA PHE A 340 -8.06 -3.18 8.05
C PHE A 340 -8.62 -4.26 8.95
N ASN A 341 -8.00 -5.43 9.01
CA ASN A 341 -8.47 -6.56 9.82
C ASN A 341 -8.61 -6.24 11.30
N GLY A 342 -7.76 -5.35 11.84
CA GLY A 342 -7.84 -4.94 13.24
C GLY A 342 -9.19 -4.32 13.60
N ILE A 343 -9.71 -3.44 12.74
CA ILE A 343 -11.01 -2.78 12.92
C ILE A 343 -12.15 -3.80 12.80
N ILE A 344 -12.12 -4.61 11.73
CA ILE A 344 -13.15 -5.63 11.45
C ILE A 344 -13.20 -6.65 12.59
N PHE A 345 -12.04 -7.15 13.01
CA PHE A 345 -11.93 -8.14 14.08
C PHE A 345 -12.55 -7.66 15.38
N VAL A 346 -12.24 -6.44 15.82
CA VAL A 346 -12.77 -5.88 17.07
C VAL A 346 -14.29 -5.76 17.03
N VAL A 347 -14.88 -5.35 15.91
CA VAL A 347 -16.34 -5.22 15.77
C VAL A 347 -17.03 -6.59 15.85
N ILE A 348 -16.45 -7.61 15.24
CA ILE A 348 -16.94 -9.00 15.31
C ILE A 348 -16.76 -9.54 16.73
N PHE A 349 -15.60 -9.31 17.33
CA PHE A 349 -15.28 -9.72 18.68
C PHE A 349 -16.27 -9.14 19.71
N ASP A 350 -16.55 -7.82 19.66
CA ASP A 350 -17.57 -7.18 20.52
C ASP A 350 -18.94 -7.83 20.37
N PHE A 351 -19.34 -8.13 19.13
CA PHE A 351 -20.62 -8.77 18.89
C PHE A 351 -20.69 -10.16 19.55
N ILE A 352 -19.70 -11.00 19.31
CA ILE A 352 -19.67 -12.35 19.87
C ILE A 352 -19.66 -12.29 21.40
N LEU A 353 -18.86 -11.41 22.00
CA LEU A 353 -18.84 -11.19 23.43
C LEU A 353 -20.24 -10.84 23.99
N LYS A 354 -20.93 -9.89 23.34
CA LYS A 354 -22.29 -9.49 23.78
C LYS A 354 -23.29 -10.62 23.69
N GLN A 355 -23.20 -11.49 22.66
CA GLN A 355 -24.09 -12.66 22.58
C GLN A 355 -23.78 -13.70 23.67
N LEU A 356 -22.53 -13.87 24.02
CA LEU A 356 -22.10 -14.79 25.08
C LEU A 356 -22.56 -14.35 26.45
N ILE A 357 -22.51 -13.04 26.74
CA ILE A 357 -22.94 -12.47 28.02
C ILE A 357 -24.48 -12.50 28.15
N ARG A 358 -25.18 -12.25 27.03
CA ARG A 358 -26.66 -12.12 27.03
C ARG A 358 -27.42 -13.43 27.18
N LYS A 359 -26.89 -14.53 26.63
CA LYS A 359 -27.48 -15.85 26.76
C LYS A 359 -26.98 -16.50 28.06
N ASN A 360 -27.77 -16.32 29.15
CA ASN A 360 -27.48 -16.94 30.45
C ASN A 360 -27.58 -18.49 30.47
N ILE A 361 -27.72 -19.11 29.28
CA ILE A 361 -27.89 -20.55 29.05
C ILE A 361 -26.60 -21.34 29.30
N TRP A 362 -25.45 -20.67 29.34
CA TRP A 362 -24.15 -21.33 29.45
C TRP A 362 -23.49 -21.05 30.80
N GLY A 363 -23.01 -22.09 31.46
CA GLY A 363 -22.22 -21.96 32.69
C GLY A 363 -20.99 -21.03 32.52
N VAL A 364 -20.39 -20.61 33.60
CA VAL A 364 -19.23 -19.71 33.65
C VAL A 364 -18.07 -20.27 32.81
N GLU A 365 -17.83 -21.58 32.87
CA GLU A 365 -16.78 -22.30 32.15
C GLU A 365 -16.91 -22.16 30.63
N ALA A 366 -18.13 -22.29 30.09
CA ALA A 366 -18.36 -22.13 28.65
C ALA A 366 -18.18 -20.68 28.16
N LYS A 367 -18.41 -19.68 29.03
CA LYS A 367 -18.11 -18.27 28.71
C LYS A 367 -16.61 -18.02 28.66
N ILE A 368 -15.87 -18.56 29.64
CA ILE A 368 -14.39 -18.47 29.67
C ILE A 368 -13.80 -19.14 28.44
N LEU A 369 -14.23 -20.37 28.10
CA LEU A 369 -13.74 -21.12 26.95
C LEU A 369 -13.94 -20.32 25.64
N LYS A 370 -15.08 -19.67 25.44
CA LYS A 370 -15.35 -18.89 24.24
C LYS A 370 -14.54 -17.60 24.17
N ILE A 371 -14.31 -16.92 25.29
CA ILE A 371 -13.41 -15.77 25.36
C ILE A 371 -11.97 -16.20 25.04
N ALA A 372 -11.53 -17.31 25.60
CA ALA A 372 -10.22 -17.89 25.32
C ALA A 372 -10.08 -18.29 23.85
N LEU A 373 -11.12 -18.90 23.25
CA LEU A 373 -11.12 -19.24 21.82
C LEU A 373 -10.99 -17.99 20.93
N LEU A 374 -11.75 -16.93 21.21
CA LEU A 374 -11.67 -15.68 20.46
C LEU A 374 -10.31 -14.98 20.65
N GLY A 375 -9.77 -14.99 21.86
CA GLY A 375 -8.42 -14.52 22.14
C GLY A 375 -7.36 -15.33 21.38
N GLY A 376 -7.54 -16.66 21.33
CA GLY A 376 -6.71 -17.56 20.54
C GLY A 376 -6.74 -17.26 19.04
N ILE A 377 -7.92 -16.99 18.48
CA ILE A 377 -8.04 -16.57 17.06
C ILE A 377 -7.27 -15.26 16.83
N GLY A 378 -7.43 -14.27 17.70
CA GLY A 378 -6.68 -13.01 17.60
C GLY A 378 -5.17 -13.23 17.65
N LEU A 379 -4.70 -14.08 18.57
CA LEU A 379 -3.28 -14.44 18.69
C LEU A 379 -2.78 -15.19 17.44
N CYS A 380 -3.56 -16.13 16.91
CA CYS A 380 -3.24 -16.82 15.66
C CYS A 380 -3.09 -15.85 14.48
N LEU A 381 -3.98 -14.85 14.39
CA LEU A 381 -3.89 -13.81 13.35
C LEU A 381 -2.61 -12.96 13.50
N VAL A 382 -2.20 -12.63 14.72
CA VAL A 382 -0.93 -11.91 14.98
C VAL A 382 0.26 -12.76 14.56
N ILE A 383 0.32 -14.03 15.01
CA ILE A 383 1.41 -14.95 14.67
C ILE A 383 1.49 -15.16 13.16
N LEU A 384 0.34 -15.35 12.52
CA LEU A 384 0.27 -15.49 11.05
C LEU A 384 0.79 -14.22 10.35
N GLY A 385 0.37 -13.02 10.80
CA GLY A 385 0.84 -11.75 10.24
C GLY A 385 2.35 -11.58 10.36
N ILE A 386 2.93 -11.91 11.51
CA ILE A 386 4.38 -11.90 11.73
C ILE A 386 5.07 -12.88 10.77
N ASN A 387 4.55 -14.11 10.66
CA ASN A 387 5.12 -15.13 9.79
C ASN A 387 5.07 -14.70 8.31
N VAL A 388 3.90 -14.25 7.81
CA VAL A 388 3.73 -13.75 6.44
C VAL A 388 4.72 -12.62 6.15
N SER A 389 4.86 -11.68 7.07
CA SER A 389 5.74 -10.51 6.92
C SER A 389 7.22 -10.91 6.91
N LEU A 390 7.64 -11.72 7.86
CA LEU A 390 9.05 -12.12 7.99
C LEU A 390 9.48 -13.17 6.96
N SER A 391 8.59 -13.98 6.42
CA SER A 391 8.86 -14.90 5.32
C SER A 391 8.73 -14.27 3.93
N ARG A 392 8.26 -13.02 3.84
CA ARG A 392 8.03 -12.30 2.57
C ARG A 392 7.12 -13.06 1.60
N ARG A 393 6.07 -13.73 2.11
CA ARG A 393 5.15 -14.54 1.31
C ARG A 393 4.36 -13.76 0.27
N VAL A 394 4.16 -12.46 0.48
CA VAL A 394 3.49 -11.58 -0.48
C VAL A 394 4.24 -11.51 -1.81
N HIS A 395 5.56 -11.71 -1.78
CA HIS A 395 6.39 -11.81 -2.97
C HIS A 395 6.76 -13.27 -3.21
N ASP A 396 6.14 -13.93 -4.17
CA ASP A 396 6.34 -15.35 -4.49
C ASP A 396 7.81 -15.71 -4.74
N ILE A 397 8.62 -14.75 -5.19
CA ILE A 397 10.06 -14.94 -5.42
C ILE A 397 10.85 -15.29 -4.15
N PHE A 398 10.29 -15.01 -2.96
CA PHE A 398 10.94 -15.26 -1.67
C PHE A 398 10.34 -16.44 -0.91
N LYS A 399 9.39 -17.17 -1.49
CA LYS A 399 8.62 -18.22 -0.82
C LYS A 399 9.51 -19.24 -0.08
N ASP A 400 10.61 -19.64 -0.69
CA ASP A 400 11.54 -20.62 -0.15
C ASP A 400 12.91 -20.00 0.24
N SER A 401 12.99 -18.67 0.27
CA SER A 401 14.24 -17.96 0.51
C SER A 401 14.58 -17.88 1.99
N ARG A 402 15.88 -17.96 2.28
CA ARG A 402 16.46 -17.61 3.58
C ARG A 402 17.14 -16.26 3.46
N PHE A 403 17.27 -15.53 4.59
CA PHE A 403 17.88 -14.21 4.65
C PHE A 403 19.09 -14.23 5.60
N PRO A 404 20.20 -14.90 5.20
CA PRO A 404 21.28 -15.25 6.11
C PRO A 404 22.14 -14.07 6.55
N HIS A 405 22.33 -13.07 5.70
CA HIS A 405 23.27 -11.97 5.95
C HIS A 405 22.78 -10.63 5.41
N TYR A 406 23.34 -9.56 5.92
CA TYR A 406 23.15 -8.22 5.38
C TYR A 406 24.02 -8.01 4.14
N PHE A 407 23.54 -7.18 3.25
CA PHE A 407 24.23 -6.77 2.03
C PHE A 407 25.30 -5.72 2.35
N ASN A 408 26.55 -6.14 2.53
CA ASN A 408 27.62 -5.26 2.98
C ASN A 408 28.50 -4.70 1.84
N ASN A 409 28.21 -5.09 0.59
CA ASN A 409 29.06 -4.75 -0.55
C ASN A 409 28.74 -3.40 -1.20
N ILE A 410 27.58 -2.80 -0.90
CA ILE A 410 27.12 -1.49 -1.36
C ILE A 410 26.59 -0.75 -0.14
N GLU A 411 27.22 0.40 0.20
CA GLU A 411 26.89 1.17 1.41
C GLU A 411 25.42 1.57 1.48
N GLN A 412 24.83 1.99 0.36
CA GLN A 412 23.43 2.38 0.28
C GLN A 412 22.45 1.22 0.53
N LEU A 413 22.90 -0.03 0.44
CA LEU A 413 22.10 -1.25 0.65
C LEU A 413 22.42 -1.98 1.96
N LYS A 414 23.26 -1.47 2.84
CA LYS A 414 23.70 -2.14 4.08
C LYS A 414 22.57 -2.62 5.01
N ASN A 415 21.40 -2.04 4.93
CA ASN A 415 20.22 -2.47 5.69
C ASN A 415 19.37 -3.54 4.99
N LEU A 416 19.77 -3.97 3.80
CA LEU A 416 19.12 -5.06 3.07
C LEU A 416 19.69 -6.40 3.51
N LYS A 417 18.83 -7.36 3.84
CA LYS A 417 19.19 -8.78 3.97
C LYS A 417 18.95 -9.50 2.66
N TRP A 418 20.00 -10.08 2.11
CA TRP A 418 19.88 -10.80 0.85
C TRP A 418 19.03 -12.06 0.98
N GLY A 419 18.10 -12.26 0.03
CA GLY A 419 17.33 -13.50 -0.07
C GLY A 419 18.13 -14.57 -0.83
N ASN A 420 18.28 -15.75 -0.25
CA ASN A 420 19.02 -16.86 -0.89
C ASN A 420 18.17 -18.14 -0.89
N PRO A 421 17.77 -18.68 -2.05
CA PRO A 421 17.91 -18.08 -3.37
C PRO A 421 16.95 -16.90 -3.59
N THR A 422 17.33 -15.93 -4.41
CA THR A 422 16.43 -14.93 -4.96
C THR A 422 16.14 -15.31 -6.41
N ILE A 423 14.91 -15.76 -6.69
CA ILE A 423 14.50 -16.18 -8.02
C ILE A 423 13.53 -15.15 -8.60
N ILE A 424 13.98 -14.44 -9.63
CA ILE A 424 13.14 -13.49 -10.36
C ILE A 424 12.81 -14.13 -11.71
N ASP A 425 11.53 -14.38 -11.95
CA ASP A 425 11.03 -14.94 -13.21
C ASP A 425 11.72 -16.25 -13.65
N GLY A 426 11.97 -17.13 -12.70
CA GLY A 426 12.62 -18.42 -12.95
C GLY A 426 14.14 -18.32 -13.10
N VAL A 427 14.73 -17.14 -12.90
CA VAL A 427 16.17 -16.92 -12.92
C VAL A 427 16.68 -16.58 -11.53
N GLU A 428 17.67 -17.33 -11.06
CA GLU A 428 18.36 -16.99 -9.83
C GLU A 428 19.19 -15.70 -10.04
N VAL A 429 18.89 -14.67 -9.26
CA VAL A 429 19.69 -13.44 -9.17
C VAL A 429 20.58 -13.55 -7.95
N LYS A 430 21.89 -13.55 -8.16
CA LYS A 430 22.89 -13.63 -7.08
C LYS A 430 23.27 -12.25 -6.60
N GLU A 431 23.63 -12.13 -5.34
CA GLU A 431 24.17 -10.89 -4.77
C GLU A 431 25.36 -10.36 -5.61
N SER A 432 26.23 -11.27 -6.07
CA SER A 432 27.37 -10.93 -6.92
C SER A 432 26.99 -10.27 -8.25
N ASP A 433 25.80 -10.55 -8.81
CA ASP A 433 25.36 -9.91 -10.05
C ASP A 433 25.12 -8.43 -9.83
N ILE A 434 24.47 -8.09 -8.72
CA ILE A 434 24.18 -6.70 -8.34
C ILE A 434 25.46 -5.95 -8.00
N VAL A 435 26.35 -6.59 -7.21
CA VAL A 435 27.65 -6.00 -6.85
C VAL A 435 28.53 -5.77 -8.06
N ASN A 436 28.61 -6.73 -8.97
CA ASN A 436 29.45 -6.63 -10.16
C ASN A 436 28.95 -5.52 -11.10
N LEU A 437 27.64 -5.40 -11.31
CA LEU A 437 27.06 -4.32 -12.10
C LEU A 437 27.30 -2.95 -11.43
N TYR A 438 27.04 -2.85 -10.12
CA TYR A 438 27.26 -1.63 -9.37
C TYR A 438 28.71 -1.14 -9.48
N ARG A 439 29.66 -2.02 -9.18
CA ARG A 439 31.10 -1.69 -9.27
C ARG A 439 31.52 -1.30 -10.67
N TYR A 440 31.01 -1.99 -11.68
CA TYR A 440 31.29 -1.66 -13.06
C TYR A 440 30.80 -0.25 -13.41
N LEU A 441 29.53 0.06 -13.15
CA LEU A 441 28.95 1.37 -13.46
C LEU A 441 29.60 2.49 -12.64
N GLN A 442 29.96 2.21 -11.38
CA GLN A 442 30.67 3.16 -10.51
C GLN A 442 32.09 3.47 -11.03
N ALA A 443 32.82 2.44 -11.50
CA ALA A 443 34.16 2.61 -12.03
C ALA A 443 34.18 3.37 -13.35
N GLU A 444 33.22 3.09 -14.23
CA GLU A 444 33.10 3.80 -15.51
C GLU A 444 32.69 5.27 -15.33
N ASN A 445 31.86 5.56 -14.30
CA ASN A 445 31.34 6.90 -13.99
C ASN A 445 30.76 7.64 -15.22
N ARG A 446 30.04 6.89 -16.08
CA ARG A 446 29.42 7.38 -17.32
C ARG A 446 27.91 7.33 -17.23
N HIS A 447 27.21 8.16 -18.01
CA HIS A 447 25.77 8.11 -18.12
C HIS A 447 25.33 6.76 -18.70
N PHE A 448 24.38 6.11 -18.02
CA PHE A 448 23.89 4.79 -18.43
C PHE A 448 22.37 4.75 -18.55
N PHE A 449 21.91 3.79 -19.35
CA PHE A 449 20.50 3.42 -19.51
C PHE A 449 20.38 1.93 -19.18
N ILE A 450 19.49 1.59 -18.24
CA ILE A 450 19.24 0.20 -17.84
C ILE A 450 17.86 -0.24 -18.32
N PHE A 451 17.74 -1.44 -18.90
CA PHE A 451 16.50 -1.92 -19.48
C PHE A 451 16.31 -3.41 -19.16
N PRO A 452 15.14 -3.85 -18.70
CA PRO A 452 13.93 -3.03 -18.48
C PRO A 452 13.71 -2.53 -17.03
N ASP A 453 14.17 -3.19 -15.95
CA ASP A 453 13.52 -3.02 -14.63
C ASP A 453 14.44 -2.71 -13.43
N PHE A 454 15.77 -2.84 -13.55
CA PHE A 454 16.71 -2.57 -12.43
C PHE A 454 17.00 -1.07 -12.24
N THR A 455 15.97 -0.23 -12.23
CA THR A 455 16.12 1.23 -12.14
C THR A 455 16.65 1.75 -10.82
N ILE A 456 16.69 0.92 -9.77
CA ILE A 456 17.28 1.27 -8.46
C ILE A 456 18.74 1.76 -8.58
N PHE A 457 19.49 1.30 -9.59
CA PHE A 457 20.88 1.69 -9.78
C PHE A 457 21.07 3.19 -9.99
N TYR A 458 20.08 3.91 -10.52
CA TYR A 458 20.17 5.36 -10.66
C TYR A 458 20.31 6.04 -9.30
N GLY A 459 19.45 5.69 -8.34
CA GLY A 459 19.53 6.23 -7.00
C GLY A 459 20.75 5.73 -6.21
N LEU A 460 21.17 4.47 -6.39
CA LEU A 460 22.37 3.93 -5.74
C LEU A 460 23.66 4.62 -6.18
N LEU A 461 23.72 5.04 -7.45
CA LEU A 461 24.88 5.72 -8.04
C LEU A 461 24.73 7.24 -8.06
N ASN A 462 23.59 7.75 -7.55
CA ASN A 462 23.25 9.18 -7.59
C ASN A 462 23.34 9.78 -8.99
N MET A 463 22.86 9.05 -10.00
CA MET A 463 22.85 9.46 -11.41
C MET A 463 21.41 9.70 -11.87
N PRO A 464 21.15 10.75 -12.68
CA PRO A 464 19.82 11.00 -13.24
C PRO A 464 19.32 9.82 -14.06
N SER A 465 18.06 9.42 -13.86
CA SER A 465 17.44 8.37 -14.65
C SER A 465 16.90 8.96 -15.97
N PRO A 466 17.34 8.49 -17.13
CA PRO A 466 16.92 9.01 -18.43
C PRO A 466 15.59 8.43 -18.90
N GLN A 467 15.14 7.32 -18.30
CA GLN A 467 13.98 6.57 -18.78
C GLN A 467 12.67 7.32 -18.57
N PRO A 468 11.79 7.40 -19.60
CA PRO A 468 10.47 8.02 -19.45
C PRO A 468 9.47 7.16 -18.63
N ILE A 469 9.77 5.90 -18.32
CA ILE A 469 8.95 5.02 -17.47
C ILE A 469 9.81 4.31 -16.43
N LEU A 470 9.22 4.08 -15.23
CA LEU A 470 9.94 3.49 -14.10
C LEU A 470 10.16 1.98 -14.24
N TRP A 471 9.24 1.28 -14.94
CA TRP A 471 9.34 -0.16 -15.22
C TRP A 471 8.51 -0.51 -16.45
N PHE A 472 8.87 -1.59 -17.12
CA PHE A 472 8.27 -1.97 -18.40
C PHE A 472 7.26 -3.09 -18.25
N HIS A 473 6.00 -2.76 -17.92
CA HIS A 473 4.90 -3.71 -17.81
C HIS A 473 3.78 -3.38 -18.80
N LYS A 474 3.66 -4.21 -19.85
CA LYS A 474 2.62 -4.06 -20.89
C LYS A 474 1.21 -4.09 -20.29
N GLY A 475 0.38 -3.15 -20.68
CA GLY A 475 -0.99 -2.99 -20.19
C GLY A 475 -1.10 -2.30 -18.81
N ILE A 476 0.02 -2.06 -18.11
CA ILE A 476 0.05 -1.34 -16.83
C ILE A 476 0.77 0.00 -16.98
N THR A 477 2.02 0.00 -17.45
CA THR A 477 2.84 1.21 -17.58
C THR A 477 2.89 1.76 -18.99
N TYR A 478 2.52 0.96 -19.96
CA TYR A 478 2.33 1.37 -21.34
C TYR A 478 1.22 0.53 -22.00
N PRO A 479 0.61 1.00 -23.10
CA PRO A 479 -0.53 0.33 -23.72
C PRO A 479 -0.18 -1.04 -24.27
N GLU A 480 -1.20 -1.91 -24.44
CA GLU A 480 -1.05 -3.23 -25.05
C GLU A 480 -0.75 -3.13 -26.57
N ILE A 481 -1.21 -2.05 -27.19
CA ILE A 481 -0.99 -1.75 -28.60
C ILE A 481 0.33 -0.97 -28.71
N TYR A 482 1.08 -1.21 -29.79
CA TYR A 482 2.34 -0.51 -30.06
C TYR A 482 2.15 1.01 -29.98
N ASN A 483 3.03 1.66 -29.23
CA ASN A 483 3.05 3.10 -29.03
C ASN A 483 4.34 3.69 -29.59
N SER A 484 4.28 4.18 -30.83
CA SER A 484 5.43 4.77 -31.52
C SER A 484 5.95 6.04 -30.82
N GLN A 485 5.09 6.82 -30.20
CA GLN A 485 5.51 8.02 -29.46
C GLN A 485 6.37 7.68 -28.24
N LEU A 486 5.99 6.66 -27.48
CA LEU A 486 6.78 6.21 -26.32
C LEU A 486 8.10 5.55 -26.78
N ASP A 487 8.06 4.75 -27.87
CA ASP A 487 9.26 4.13 -28.43
C ASP A 487 10.26 5.20 -28.91
N ASN A 488 9.78 6.23 -29.62
CA ASN A 488 10.59 7.39 -29.99
C ASN A 488 11.12 8.15 -28.77
N TRP A 489 10.32 8.33 -27.74
CA TRP A 489 10.77 9.01 -26.51
C TRP A 489 11.90 8.25 -25.82
N LEU A 490 11.88 6.92 -25.82
CA LEU A 490 12.96 6.09 -25.30
C LEU A 490 14.26 6.31 -26.11
N VAL A 491 14.18 6.41 -27.44
CA VAL A 491 15.35 6.73 -28.29
C VAL A 491 15.86 8.14 -28.00
N GLN A 492 14.97 9.13 -27.94
CA GLN A 492 15.33 10.51 -27.59
C GLN A 492 15.97 10.61 -26.20
N ALA A 493 15.53 9.80 -25.24
CA ALA A 493 16.13 9.76 -23.90
C ALA A 493 17.59 9.27 -23.94
N LEU A 494 17.92 8.32 -24.82
CA LEU A 494 19.31 7.88 -25.04
C LEU A 494 20.16 8.98 -25.65
N GLU A 495 19.61 9.73 -26.60
CA GLU A 495 20.34 10.79 -27.32
C GLU A 495 20.53 12.04 -26.44
N SER A 496 19.43 12.56 -25.89
CA SER A 496 19.42 13.82 -25.12
C SER A 496 20.19 13.73 -23.80
N SER A 497 20.20 12.56 -23.17
CA SER A 497 20.94 12.31 -21.94
C SER A 497 22.38 11.88 -22.17
N HIS A 498 22.86 11.92 -23.41
CA HIS A 498 24.24 11.53 -23.80
C HIS A 498 24.65 10.18 -23.21
N ILE A 499 23.76 9.17 -23.35
CA ILE A 499 24.00 7.83 -22.79
C ILE A 499 25.16 7.17 -23.49
N GLU A 500 26.18 6.81 -22.72
CA GLU A 500 27.35 6.09 -23.22
C GLU A 500 27.24 4.58 -22.99
N ILE A 501 26.58 4.16 -21.90
CA ILE A 501 26.44 2.76 -21.51
C ILE A 501 24.97 2.35 -21.54
N VAL A 502 24.66 1.25 -22.24
CA VAL A 502 23.36 0.59 -22.18
C VAL A 502 23.52 -0.77 -21.49
N VAL A 503 22.74 -0.99 -20.43
CA VAL A 503 22.69 -2.25 -19.70
C VAL A 503 21.38 -2.97 -20.03
N LEU A 504 21.47 -4.15 -20.61
CA LEU A 504 20.33 -4.99 -20.94
C LEU A 504 20.27 -6.21 -20.03
N GLU A 505 19.09 -6.49 -19.50
CA GLU A 505 18.83 -7.69 -18.71
C GLU A 505 18.57 -8.89 -19.62
N GLU A 506 19.44 -9.89 -19.57
CA GLU A 506 19.37 -11.03 -20.49
C GLU A 506 18.29 -12.05 -20.11
N LYS A 507 17.99 -12.16 -18.81
CA LYS A 507 17.19 -13.27 -18.28
C LYS A 507 16.15 -12.79 -17.26
N SER A 508 15.23 -11.95 -17.66
CA SER A 508 14.02 -11.75 -16.87
C SER A 508 12.83 -12.44 -17.56
N ARG A 509 11.74 -12.75 -16.82
CA ARG A 509 10.46 -13.29 -17.35
C ARG A 509 9.94 -12.40 -18.46
N ILE A 510 10.28 -11.16 -18.32
CA ILE A 510 10.07 -10.09 -19.24
C ILE A 510 11.43 -9.84 -19.87
N ASN A 511 12.00 -10.88 -20.51
CA ASN A 511 13.35 -10.75 -21.03
C ASN A 511 13.41 -9.61 -22.06
N THR A 512 14.56 -9.00 -22.15
CA THR A 512 14.84 -7.92 -23.08
C THR A 512 14.37 -8.23 -24.52
N LYS A 513 14.50 -9.48 -24.97
CA LYS A 513 14.02 -9.91 -26.29
C LYS A 513 12.50 -9.75 -26.42
N THR A 514 11.74 -10.14 -25.44
CA THR A 514 10.27 -10.02 -25.46
C THR A 514 9.85 -8.55 -25.39
N ARG A 515 10.53 -7.74 -24.57
CA ARG A 515 10.26 -6.30 -24.47
C ARG A 515 10.66 -5.52 -25.70
N PHE A 516 11.75 -5.88 -26.37
CA PHE A 516 12.14 -5.26 -27.64
C PHE A 516 11.14 -5.48 -28.77
N ASN A 517 10.26 -6.47 -28.68
CA ASN A 517 9.15 -6.57 -29.63
C ASN A 517 8.13 -5.44 -29.45
N ASP A 518 8.01 -4.91 -28.24
CA ASP A 518 7.15 -3.77 -27.94
C ASP A 518 7.82 -2.42 -28.26
N PHE A 519 9.16 -2.39 -28.41
CA PHE A 519 9.97 -1.18 -28.65
C PHE A 519 11.00 -1.41 -29.79
N PRO A 520 10.52 -1.60 -31.04
CA PRO A 520 11.42 -1.91 -32.16
C PRO A 520 12.37 -0.77 -32.54
N GLN A 521 11.99 0.50 -32.33
CA GLN A 521 12.87 1.63 -32.63
C GLN A 521 13.99 1.71 -31.60
N LEU A 522 13.69 1.58 -30.31
CA LEU A 522 14.69 1.49 -29.24
C LEU A 522 15.68 0.36 -29.52
N ARG A 523 15.15 -0.84 -29.84
CA ARG A 523 15.99 -2.00 -30.19
C ARG A 523 16.95 -1.71 -31.32
N ASN A 524 16.42 -1.20 -32.44
CA ASN A 524 17.23 -0.92 -33.65
C ASN A 524 18.27 0.15 -33.33
N TYR A 525 17.90 1.21 -32.63
CA TYR A 525 18.81 2.28 -32.24
C TYR A 525 19.96 1.74 -31.36
N ILE A 526 19.69 0.93 -30.36
CA ILE A 526 20.73 0.35 -29.50
C ILE A 526 21.68 -0.52 -30.31
N PHE A 527 21.20 -1.43 -31.15
CA PHE A 527 22.07 -2.34 -31.91
C PHE A 527 22.83 -1.66 -33.06
N GLN A 528 22.36 -0.51 -33.53
CA GLN A 528 23.08 0.27 -34.54
C GLN A 528 24.16 1.17 -33.92
N ASN A 529 23.92 1.70 -32.73
CA ASN A 529 24.79 2.73 -32.16
C ASN A 529 25.64 2.27 -30.98
N TYR A 530 25.42 1.04 -30.48
CA TYR A 530 26.14 0.50 -29.34
C TYR A 530 26.66 -0.90 -29.62
N ARG A 531 27.90 -1.18 -29.19
CA ARG A 531 28.54 -2.51 -29.32
C ARG A 531 28.58 -3.21 -27.95
N LEU A 532 28.36 -4.52 -27.93
CA LEU A 532 28.51 -5.35 -26.74
C LEU A 532 30.00 -5.40 -26.35
N ILE A 533 30.30 -4.93 -25.12
CA ILE A 533 31.68 -4.91 -24.63
C ILE A 533 31.90 -5.89 -23.47
N LYS A 534 30.82 -6.19 -22.69
CA LYS A 534 30.93 -7.07 -21.52
C LYS A 534 29.64 -7.80 -21.27
N LYS A 535 29.76 -9.07 -20.88
CA LYS A 535 28.66 -9.88 -20.40
C LYS A 535 28.91 -10.22 -18.93
N LEU A 536 28.07 -9.70 -18.06
CA LEU A 536 27.91 -10.17 -16.70
C LEU A 536 26.78 -11.22 -16.71
N ARG A 537 26.75 -12.13 -15.77
CA ARG A 537 25.89 -13.32 -15.82
C ARG A 537 24.44 -13.07 -16.28
N ILE A 538 23.80 -12.03 -15.77
CA ILE A 538 22.42 -11.66 -16.11
C ILE A 538 22.32 -10.30 -16.82
N PHE A 539 23.43 -9.58 -17.00
CA PHE A 539 23.47 -8.28 -17.65
C PHE A 539 24.42 -8.28 -18.84
N MET A 540 23.97 -7.67 -19.92
CA MET A 540 24.78 -7.36 -21.09
C MET A 540 25.08 -5.86 -21.12
N ILE A 541 26.32 -5.48 -21.26
CA ILE A 541 26.79 -4.11 -21.23
C ILE A 541 27.23 -3.71 -22.63
N TYR A 542 26.58 -2.70 -23.16
CA TYR A 542 26.86 -2.12 -24.44
C TYR A 542 27.45 -0.73 -24.26
N LEU A 543 28.48 -0.41 -25.03
CA LEU A 543 29.11 0.91 -25.08
C LEU A 543 28.77 1.57 -26.42
N LYS A 544 28.54 2.88 -26.41
CA LYS A 544 28.28 3.68 -27.60
C LYS A 544 29.44 3.52 -28.57
N SER A 545 29.14 3.23 -29.83
CA SER A 545 30.14 3.20 -30.90
C SER A 545 30.61 4.63 -31.19
N GLU A 546 31.90 4.81 -31.44
CA GLU A 546 32.47 6.10 -31.82
C GLU A 546 31.94 6.55 -33.19
#